data_240dc66365a96c93b62ade89172567b3
#
_entry.id   240dc66365a96c93b62ade89172567b3
#
_cell.length_a   1.000
_cell.length_b   1.000
_cell.length_c   1.000
_cell.angle_alpha   90.00
_cell.angle_beta   90.00
_cell.angle_gamma   90.00
#
_symmetry.space_group_name_H-M   'P 1'
#
loop_
_entity.id
_entity.type
_entity.pdbx_description
1 polymer ?
#
loop_
_entity_poly.entity_id
_entity_poly.type
_entity_poly.pdbx_seq_one_letter_code
_entity_poly.pdbx_strand_id
1 'polypeptide(L)'
;MNRRALLTRLVATGVLGLGVGEGQAHTPYSQWKVYRQRHLLIGASREDAPTYPLAKSITAVLNEYLPTASARVTRARTRYRLGSLFSTDQLQFILVSASDVTDIAHGRGDFTEFGPVELGIVYQFGVHVLIARIDVPDHHAWLVTRTLMDSGSSIPGATTPGKATLALHPGTRAAIRLEPRPEPSQAD
;
A
#
# COMPACT_ATOMS: atom_id res chain seq x y z
N MET A 1 39.67 -68.26 -15.19
CA MET A 1 38.85 -67.34 -14.36
C MET A 1 38.95 -65.97 -14.99
N ASN A 2 37.88 -65.53 -15.68
CA ASN A 2 37.87 -64.36 -16.54
C ASN A 2 37.67 -63.09 -15.75
N ARG A 3 38.70 -62.23 -15.72
CA ARG A 3 38.67 -60.89 -15.08
C ARG A 3 37.73 -59.87 -15.73
N ARG A 4 37.01 -60.25 -16.79
CA ARG A 4 36.06 -59.38 -17.50
C ARG A 4 34.64 -59.38 -16.93
N ALA A 5 34.26 -60.28 -16.04
CA ALA A 5 32.94 -60.39 -15.48
C ALA A 5 32.71 -59.56 -14.19
N LEU A 6 33.78 -58.91 -13.67
CA LEU A 6 33.71 -58.15 -12.42
C LEU A 6 33.49 -56.66 -12.59
N LEU A 7 33.65 -56.14 -13.84
CA LEU A 7 33.52 -54.70 -14.12
C LEU A 7 32.11 -54.28 -14.58
N THR A 8 31.21 -55.25 -14.84
CA THR A 8 29.89 -54.94 -15.36
C THR A 8 28.82 -54.84 -14.28
N ARG A 9 29.16 -55.05 -13.00
CA ARG A 9 28.19 -54.98 -11.90
C ARG A 9 28.32 -53.76 -10.98
N LEU A 10 29.16 -52.78 -11.29
CA LEU A 10 29.45 -51.63 -10.43
C LEU A 10 28.97 -50.28 -11.02
N VAL A 11 28.18 -50.32 -12.11
CA VAL A 11 27.64 -49.09 -12.74
C VAL A 11 26.13 -48.88 -12.53
N ALA A 12 25.46 -49.80 -11.86
CA ALA A 12 23.98 -49.76 -11.73
C ALA A 12 23.46 -49.25 -10.37
N THR A 13 24.32 -48.67 -9.50
CA THR A 13 23.84 -48.25 -8.15
C THR A 13 24.18 -46.79 -7.82
N GLY A 14 24.31 -45.94 -8.80
CA GLY A 14 24.73 -44.55 -8.62
C GLY A 14 23.78 -43.46 -9.14
N VAL A 15 22.50 -43.76 -9.41
CA VAL A 15 21.50 -42.76 -9.87
C VAL A 15 20.21 -42.87 -9.06
N LEU A 16 20.33 -42.66 -7.78
CA LEU A 16 19.17 -42.47 -6.90
C LEU A 16 19.59 -41.47 -5.83
N GLY A 17 19.24 -40.22 -6.00
CA GLY A 17 19.39 -39.25 -4.93
C GLY A 17 19.78 -37.82 -5.31
N LEU A 18 19.49 -37.33 -6.52
CA LEU A 18 19.32 -35.91 -6.71
C LEU A 18 17.84 -35.57 -6.55
N GLY A 19 17.37 -35.64 -5.31
CA GLY A 19 16.19 -34.90 -4.90
C GLY A 19 16.49 -33.44 -5.13
N VAL A 20 16.00 -32.89 -6.24
CA VAL A 20 15.85 -31.44 -6.43
C VAL A 20 14.90 -31.00 -5.32
N GLY A 21 15.46 -30.67 -4.16
CA GLY A 21 14.72 -29.88 -3.18
C GLY A 21 14.29 -28.63 -3.93
N GLU A 22 12.98 -28.52 -4.23
CA GLU A 22 12.38 -27.27 -4.60
C GLU A 22 12.68 -26.32 -3.45
N GLY A 23 13.81 -25.61 -3.55
CA GLY A 23 14.07 -24.43 -2.75
C GLY A 23 12.92 -23.48 -3.04
N GLN A 24 11.92 -23.48 -2.18
CA GLN A 24 10.94 -22.43 -2.16
C GLN A 24 11.72 -21.15 -1.92
N ALA A 25 12.09 -20.51 -3.02
CA ALA A 25 12.56 -19.14 -2.99
C ALA A 25 11.43 -18.36 -2.33
N HIS A 26 11.59 -18.05 -1.03
CA HIS A 26 10.73 -17.12 -0.34
C HIS A 26 10.81 -15.80 -1.10
N THR A 27 9.91 -15.63 -2.07
CA THR A 27 9.83 -14.38 -2.80
C THR A 27 9.52 -13.29 -1.79
N PRO A 28 10.19 -12.14 -1.85
CA PRO A 28 9.93 -11.01 -0.95
C PRO A 28 8.45 -10.59 -0.93
N TYR A 29 7.68 -10.96 -1.94
CA TYR A 29 6.25 -10.68 -2.09
C TYR A 29 5.37 -11.22 -0.96
N SER A 30 5.59 -12.42 -0.46
CA SER A 30 4.77 -12.99 0.62
C SER A 30 4.96 -12.25 1.95
N GLN A 31 6.20 -11.83 2.23
CA GLN A 31 6.50 -11.07 3.44
C GLN A 31 5.86 -9.68 3.41
N TRP A 32 5.84 -9.01 2.25
CA TRP A 32 5.17 -7.74 2.07
C TRP A 32 3.66 -7.84 2.20
N LYS A 33 3.04 -8.92 1.73
CA LYS A 33 1.60 -9.15 1.88
C LYS A 33 1.23 -9.25 3.36
N VAL A 34 1.96 -10.06 4.14
CA VAL A 34 1.75 -10.21 5.59
C VAL A 34 1.99 -8.89 6.33
N TYR A 35 3.03 -8.13 5.95
CA TYR A 35 3.31 -6.83 6.58
C TYR A 35 2.19 -5.81 6.32
N ARG A 36 1.66 -5.75 5.11
CA ARG A 36 0.52 -4.90 4.75
C ARG A 36 -0.78 -5.26 5.46
N GLN A 37 -1.01 -6.54 5.68
CA GLN A 37 -2.17 -7.02 6.44
C GLN A 37 -2.13 -6.61 7.92
N ARG A 38 -0.93 -6.35 8.45
CA ARG A 38 -0.72 -5.97 9.87
C ARG A 38 -0.59 -4.48 10.10
N HIS A 39 -0.32 -3.70 9.06
CA HIS A 39 0.00 -2.29 9.18
C HIS A 39 -0.70 -1.47 8.10
N LEU A 40 -1.30 -0.38 8.50
CA LEU A 40 -1.74 0.65 7.57
C LEU A 40 -0.51 1.43 7.11
N LEU A 41 -0.11 1.26 5.85
CA LEU A 41 1.06 1.91 5.28
C LEU A 41 0.66 3.18 4.55
N ILE A 42 1.26 4.31 4.95
CA ILE A 42 1.13 5.59 4.24
C ILE A 42 2.44 5.89 3.53
N GLY A 43 2.40 5.90 2.20
CA GLY A 43 3.54 6.23 1.36
C GLY A 43 3.77 7.73 1.27
N ALA A 44 5.04 8.17 1.31
CA ALA A 44 5.47 9.55 1.08
C ALA A 44 6.75 9.57 0.23
N SER A 45 6.98 10.64 -0.54
CA SER A 45 8.18 10.78 -1.37
C SER A 45 9.26 11.63 -0.68
N ARG A 46 10.54 11.33 -0.99
CA ARG A 46 11.67 12.19 -0.58
C ARG A 46 11.76 13.46 -1.43
N GLU A 47 11.30 13.39 -2.68
CA GLU A 47 11.31 14.52 -3.60
C GLU A 47 10.28 15.58 -3.23
N ASP A 48 9.17 15.16 -2.61
CA ASP A 48 8.19 16.07 -2.01
C ASP A 48 8.46 16.14 -0.50
N ALA A 49 9.39 17.01 -0.12
CA ALA A 49 9.93 17.09 1.23
C ALA A 49 8.87 17.26 2.34
N PRO A 50 7.78 18.05 2.16
CA PRO A 50 6.73 18.19 3.18
C PRO A 50 5.93 16.92 3.44
N THR A 51 5.83 15.99 2.49
CA THR A 51 4.97 14.80 2.65
C THR A 51 5.43 13.85 3.74
N TYR A 52 6.73 13.69 3.92
CA TYR A 52 7.22 12.74 4.94
C TYR A 52 6.95 13.18 6.38
N PRO A 53 7.30 14.40 6.83
CA PRO A 53 6.93 14.86 8.17
C PRO A 53 5.41 14.90 8.36
N LEU A 54 4.64 15.28 7.35
CA LEU A 54 3.19 15.29 7.39
C LEU A 54 2.62 13.87 7.54
N ALA A 55 3.12 12.89 6.79
CA ALA A 55 2.75 11.49 6.95
C ALA A 55 3.08 10.94 8.34
N LYS A 56 4.18 11.39 8.96
CA LYS A 56 4.50 11.06 10.36
C LYS A 56 3.47 11.62 11.33
N SER A 57 3.03 12.87 11.15
CA SER A 57 1.97 13.46 11.99
C SER A 57 0.65 12.71 11.82
N ILE A 58 0.29 12.34 10.59
CA ILE A 58 -0.91 11.54 10.31
C ILE A 58 -0.82 10.17 11.00
N THR A 59 0.30 9.46 10.85
CA THR A 59 0.46 8.14 11.49
C THR A 59 0.51 8.21 13.00
N ALA A 60 1.00 9.31 13.60
CA ALA A 60 0.96 9.52 15.04
C ALA A 60 -0.48 9.63 15.55
N VAL A 61 -1.30 10.46 14.91
CA VAL A 61 -2.74 10.58 15.23
C VAL A 61 -3.47 9.25 15.04
N LEU A 62 -3.23 8.56 13.93
CA LEU A 62 -3.86 7.25 13.70
C LEU A 62 -3.44 6.21 14.74
N ASN A 63 -2.18 6.17 15.17
CA ASN A 63 -1.75 5.23 16.19
C ASN A 63 -2.31 5.55 17.58
N GLU A 64 -2.56 6.82 17.87
CA GLU A 64 -3.15 7.26 19.14
C GLU A 64 -4.64 6.92 19.22
N TYR A 65 -5.41 7.22 18.16
CA TYR A 65 -6.86 7.12 18.18
C TYR A 65 -7.42 5.89 17.45
N LEU A 66 -6.59 5.21 16.64
CA LEU A 66 -6.91 3.97 15.94
C LEU A 66 -5.73 2.97 16.04
N PRO A 67 -5.33 2.54 17.26
CA PRO A 67 -4.12 1.75 17.47
C PRO A 67 -4.12 0.41 16.72
N THR A 68 -5.29 -0.16 16.43
CA THR A 68 -5.43 -1.39 15.64
C THR A 68 -4.91 -1.25 14.21
N ALA A 69 -4.88 -0.02 13.65
CA ALA A 69 -4.33 0.23 12.33
C ALA A 69 -2.81 0.04 12.27
N SER A 70 -2.11 0.13 13.42
CA SER A 70 -0.64 0.03 13.49
C SER A 70 0.04 0.84 12.38
N ALA A 71 -0.39 2.11 12.21
CA ALA A 71 -0.04 2.95 11.07
C ALA A 71 1.47 3.20 10.98
N ARG A 72 2.03 3.10 9.77
CA ARG A 72 3.46 3.29 9.49
C ARG A 72 3.68 4.13 8.24
N VAL A 73 4.75 4.92 8.25
CA VAL A 73 5.17 5.65 7.05
C VAL A 73 6.13 4.82 6.23
N THR A 74 5.86 4.71 4.93
CA THR A 74 6.79 4.17 3.94
C THR A 74 7.34 5.31 3.10
N ARG A 75 8.67 5.43 3.01
CA ARG A 75 9.34 6.52 2.32
C ARG A 75 9.93 6.07 0.98
N ALA A 76 9.29 6.43 -0.11
CA ALA A 76 9.81 6.24 -1.45
C ALA A 76 10.95 7.24 -1.76
N ARG A 77 11.91 6.83 -2.59
CA ARG A 77 13.03 7.68 -2.99
C ARG A 77 12.58 8.81 -3.92
N THR A 78 11.69 8.49 -4.85
CA THR A 78 11.17 9.40 -5.89
C THR A 78 9.65 9.33 -5.94
N ARG A 79 9.01 10.34 -6.56
CA ARG A 79 7.57 10.32 -6.87
C ARG A 79 7.23 9.16 -7.81
N TYR A 80 8.06 8.93 -8.82
CA TYR A 80 7.95 7.77 -9.70
C TYR A 80 7.89 6.45 -8.91
N ARG A 81 8.83 6.23 -7.97
CA ARG A 81 8.82 5.00 -7.15
C ARG A 81 7.58 4.92 -6.26
N LEU A 82 7.10 6.05 -5.73
CA LEU A 82 5.86 6.09 -4.96
C LEU A 82 4.66 5.68 -5.83
N GLY A 83 4.55 6.22 -7.04
CA GLY A 83 3.53 5.85 -8.01
C GLY A 83 3.60 4.37 -8.40
N SER A 84 4.81 3.84 -8.64
CA SER A 84 5.02 2.41 -8.92
C SER A 84 4.50 1.51 -7.79
N LEU A 85 4.79 1.86 -6.53
CA LEU A 85 4.32 1.08 -5.38
C LEU A 85 2.80 1.15 -5.21
N PHE A 86 2.20 2.29 -5.54
CA PHE A 86 0.77 2.50 -5.46
C PHE A 86 0.02 1.78 -6.59
N SER A 87 0.48 1.91 -7.83
CA SER A 87 -0.13 1.27 -9.00
C SER A 87 -0.08 -0.26 -8.95
N THR A 88 0.95 -0.82 -8.30
CA THR A 88 1.15 -2.28 -8.17
C THR A 88 0.60 -2.86 -6.86
N ASP A 89 -0.29 -2.13 -6.17
CA ASP A 89 -0.89 -2.53 -4.90
C ASP A 89 0.12 -2.87 -3.79
N GLN A 90 1.31 -2.30 -3.84
CA GLN A 90 2.28 -2.42 -2.76
C GLN A 90 2.06 -1.38 -1.66
N LEU A 91 1.39 -0.28 -1.98
CA LEU A 91 0.90 0.74 -1.04
C LEU A 91 -0.56 1.02 -1.35
N GLN A 92 -1.39 0.96 -0.33
CA GLN A 92 -2.82 1.24 -0.45
C GLN A 92 -3.16 2.71 -0.20
N PHE A 93 -2.34 3.39 0.62
CA PHE A 93 -2.48 4.82 0.91
C PHE A 93 -1.18 5.55 0.59
N ILE A 94 -1.29 6.70 -0.06
CA ILE A 94 -0.15 7.60 -0.28
C ILE A 94 -0.54 9.05 -0.03
N LEU A 95 0.45 9.84 0.40
CA LEU A 95 0.33 11.28 0.58
C LEU A 95 1.13 11.97 -0.53
N VAL A 96 0.44 12.74 -1.35
CA VAL A 96 1.00 13.41 -2.54
C VAL A 96 0.44 14.82 -2.69
N SER A 97 1.02 15.62 -3.58
CA SER A 97 0.46 16.92 -3.96
C SER A 97 -0.87 16.76 -4.73
N ALA A 98 -1.73 17.77 -4.68
CA ALA A 98 -3.00 17.74 -5.42
C ALA A 98 -2.81 17.63 -6.95
N SER A 99 -1.69 18.15 -7.50
CA SER A 99 -1.33 17.96 -8.90
C SER A 99 -1.01 16.49 -9.22
N ASP A 100 -0.20 15.84 -8.37
CA ASP A 100 0.18 14.45 -8.56
C ASP A 100 -1.03 13.52 -8.48
N VAL A 101 -2.06 13.83 -7.67
CA VAL A 101 -3.31 13.05 -7.62
C VAL A 101 -3.96 12.94 -9.00
N THR A 102 -4.05 14.07 -9.71
CA THR A 102 -4.63 14.12 -11.06
C THR A 102 -3.78 13.34 -12.06
N ASP A 103 -2.46 13.46 -11.97
CA ASP A 103 -1.53 12.78 -12.87
C ASP A 103 -1.54 11.26 -12.64
N ILE A 104 -1.59 10.79 -11.40
CA ILE A 104 -1.73 9.37 -11.05
C ILE A 104 -3.08 8.81 -11.56
N ALA A 105 -4.17 9.54 -11.33
CA ALA A 105 -5.50 9.10 -11.76
C ALA A 105 -5.61 8.91 -13.27
N HIS A 106 -4.88 9.71 -14.05
CA HIS A 106 -4.93 9.67 -15.51
C HIS A 106 -3.70 9.04 -16.17
N GLY A 107 -2.72 8.57 -15.40
CA GLY A 107 -1.47 8.01 -15.93
C GLY A 107 -0.68 9.05 -16.74
N ARG A 108 -0.40 10.22 -16.15
CA ARG A 108 0.30 11.33 -16.82
C ARG A 108 1.62 11.69 -16.15
N GLY A 109 2.44 12.48 -16.80
CA GLY A 109 3.71 12.97 -16.25
C GLY A 109 4.62 11.83 -15.82
N ASP A 110 5.11 11.87 -14.59
CA ASP A 110 5.98 10.86 -14.01
C ASP A 110 5.29 9.47 -13.85
N PHE A 111 3.97 9.40 -14.04
CA PHE A 111 3.16 8.19 -13.82
C PHE A 111 2.67 7.53 -15.11
N THR A 112 3.11 8.02 -16.28
CA THR A 112 2.66 7.53 -17.60
C THR A 112 2.88 6.03 -17.79
N GLU A 113 3.99 5.49 -17.29
CA GLU A 113 4.32 4.06 -17.44
C GLU A 113 3.38 3.12 -16.68
N PHE A 114 2.68 3.63 -15.67
CA PHE A 114 1.77 2.82 -14.84
C PHE A 114 0.34 2.79 -15.37
N GLY A 115 0.03 3.69 -16.32
CA GLY A 115 -1.33 3.91 -16.77
C GLY A 115 -2.21 4.56 -15.69
N PRO A 116 -3.51 4.76 -15.99
CA PRO A 116 -4.47 5.30 -15.04
C PRO A 116 -4.64 4.38 -13.82
N VAL A 117 -4.70 4.98 -12.62
CA VAL A 117 -4.94 4.25 -11.37
C VAL A 117 -6.27 4.70 -10.79
N GLU A 118 -7.17 3.74 -10.53
CA GLU A 118 -8.42 4.01 -9.83
C GLU A 118 -8.13 4.31 -8.35
N LEU A 119 -8.49 5.51 -7.94
CA LEU A 119 -8.22 6.01 -6.60
C LEU A 119 -9.36 6.88 -6.07
N GLY A 120 -9.37 7.08 -4.75
CA GLY A 120 -10.29 7.98 -4.07
C GLY A 120 -9.56 8.87 -3.07
N ILE A 121 -10.03 10.10 -2.92
CA ILE A 121 -9.55 11.03 -1.91
C ILE A 121 -10.03 10.56 -0.55
N VAL A 122 -9.12 10.53 0.44
CA VAL A 122 -9.42 10.17 1.84
C VAL A 122 -9.41 11.42 2.73
N TYR A 123 -8.37 12.25 2.66
CA TYR A 123 -8.29 13.46 3.48
C TYR A 123 -7.38 14.51 2.84
N GLN A 124 -7.55 15.78 3.25
CA GLN A 124 -6.79 16.89 2.68
C GLN A 124 -5.94 17.59 3.75
N PHE A 125 -4.74 18.02 3.36
CA PHE A 125 -3.75 18.71 4.20
C PHE A 125 -3.13 19.87 3.42
N GLY A 126 -3.87 20.99 3.32
CA GLY A 126 -3.49 22.11 2.47
C GLY A 126 -3.37 21.69 1.00
N VAL A 127 -2.15 21.78 0.45
CA VAL A 127 -1.86 21.38 -0.94
C VAL A 127 -1.61 19.89 -1.13
N HIS A 128 -1.52 19.13 -0.03
CA HIS A 128 -1.30 17.68 -0.06
C HIS A 128 -2.59 16.94 0.20
N VAL A 129 -2.71 15.76 -0.36
CA VAL A 129 -3.89 14.92 -0.32
C VAL A 129 -3.49 13.49 0.05
N LEU A 130 -4.15 12.93 1.04
CA LEU A 130 -4.11 11.50 1.33
C LEU A 130 -5.11 10.81 0.41
N ILE A 131 -4.61 9.95 -0.45
CA ILE A 131 -5.41 9.16 -1.38
C ILE A 131 -5.28 7.68 -1.05
N ALA A 132 -6.30 6.93 -1.41
CA ALA A 132 -6.32 5.47 -1.35
C ALA A 132 -6.65 4.89 -2.73
N ARG A 133 -6.17 3.68 -3.00
CA ARG A 133 -6.68 2.88 -4.11
C ARG A 133 -8.17 2.64 -3.91
N ILE A 134 -8.91 2.54 -5.00
CA ILE A 134 -10.37 2.34 -4.92
C ILE A 134 -10.76 0.95 -4.38
N ASP A 135 -9.85 -0.02 -4.51
CA ASP A 135 -10.02 -1.39 -4.01
C ASP A 135 -9.67 -1.56 -2.51
N VAL A 136 -9.26 -0.48 -1.83
CA VAL A 136 -9.16 -0.47 -0.37
C VAL A 136 -10.55 -0.67 0.23
N PRO A 137 -10.74 -1.58 1.20
CA PRO A 137 -12.03 -1.78 1.83
C PRO A 137 -12.64 -0.49 2.38
N ASP A 138 -13.92 -0.26 2.11
CA ASP A 138 -14.63 0.97 2.49
C ASP A 138 -14.56 1.25 3.99
N HIS A 139 -14.62 0.21 4.82
CA HIS A 139 -14.51 0.36 6.27
C HIS A 139 -13.12 0.84 6.73
N HIS A 140 -12.04 0.52 5.99
CA HIS A 140 -10.70 1.06 6.28
C HIS A 140 -10.61 2.56 5.96
N ALA A 141 -11.04 2.96 4.77
CA ALA A 141 -11.05 4.38 4.40
C ALA A 141 -11.99 5.18 5.31
N TRP A 142 -13.13 4.61 5.70
CA TRP A 142 -14.06 5.20 6.67
C TRP A 142 -13.38 5.46 8.02
N LEU A 143 -12.71 4.44 8.58
CA LEU A 143 -12.01 4.55 9.87
C LEU A 143 -10.92 5.62 9.83
N VAL A 144 -10.08 5.62 8.79
CA VAL A 144 -9.02 6.62 8.62
C VAL A 144 -9.62 8.02 8.54
N THR A 145 -10.62 8.22 7.68
CA THR A 145 -11.28 9.51 7.50
C THR A 145 -11.90 9.98 8.80
N ARG A 146 -12.65 9.11 9.48
CA ARG A 146 -13.34 9.44 10.72
C ARG A 146 -12.37 9.84 11.83
N THR A 147 -11.30 9.07 12.01
CA THR A 147 -10.25 9.39 12.98
C THR A 147 -9.61 10.75 12.70
N LEU A 148 -9.33 11.05 11.43
CA LEU A 148 -8.74 12.34 11.06
C LEU A 148 -9.73 13.51 11.21
N MET A 149 -11.03 13.30 11.00
CA MET A 149 -12.05 14.31 11.26
C MET A 149 -12.16 14.63 12.76
N ASP A 150 -12.13 13.61 13.58
CA ASP A 150 -12.35 13.75 15.04
C ASP A 150 -11.09 14.24 15.78
N SER A 151 -9.90 13.87 15.30
CA SER A 151 -8.63 14.07 16.03
C SER A 151 -7.51 14.69 15.22
N GLY A 152 -7.70 14.94 13.92
CA GLY A 152 -6.67 15.46 13.01
C GLY A 152 -6.40 16.96 13.11
N SER A 153 -7.11 17.72 13.94
CA SER A 153 -7.00 19.18 14.04
C SER A 153 -5.59 19.66 14.41
N SER A 154 -4.78 18.82 15.05
CA SER A 154 -3.37 19.09 15.39
C SER A 154 -2.43 18.99 14.18
N ILE A 155 -2.87 18.42 13.07
CA ILE A 155 -2.06 18.22 11.86
C ILE A 155 -2.17 19.49 10.99
N PRO A 156 -1.04 20.09 10.59
CA PRO A 156 -1.07 21.32 9.79
C PRO A 156 -1.85 21.16 8.48
N GLY A 157 -2.78 22.07 8.23
CA GLY A 157 -3.58 22.10 7.00
C GLY A 157 -4.64 21.00 6.89
N ALA A 158 -4.90 20.24 7.97
CA ALA A 158 -5.92 19.19 8.00
C ALA A 158 -7.32 19.79 7.77
N THR A 159 -7.99 19.31 6.74
CA THR A 159 -9.35 19.70 6.38
C THR A 159 -10.13 18.54 5.80
N THR A 160 -11.39 18.43 6.16
CA THR A 160 -12.30 17.45 5.53
C THR A 160 -12.39 17.75 4.04
N PRO A 161 -12.20 16.75 3.15
CA PRO A 161 -12.29 16.98 1.72
C PRO A 161 -13.67 17.50 1.34
N GLY A 162 -13.69 18.67 0.67
CA GLY A 162 -14.90 19.26 0.11
C GLY A 162 -15.22 18.70 -1.28
N LYS A 163 -15.85 19.54 -2.13
CA LYS A 163 -16.00 19.22 -3.57
C LYS A 163 -14.63 19.24 -4.24
N ALA A 164 -14.01 18.07 -4.35
CA ALA A 164 -12.75 17.89 -5.04
C ALA A 164 -12.98 17.60 -6.53
N THR A 165 -11.96 17.89 -7.35
CA THR A 165 -11.96 17.57 -8.79
C THR A 165 -12.02 16.06 -9.05
N LEU A 166 -11.50 15.26 -8.12
CA LEU A 166 -11.53 13.79 -8.14
C LEU A 166 -12.50 13.25 -7.09
N ALA A 167 -13.01 12.05 -7.33
CA ALA A 167 -13.97 11.42 -6.46
C ALA A 167 -13.40 11.09 -5.07
N LEU A 168 -14.21 11.26 -4.04
CA LEU A 168 -13.93 10.74 -2.72
C LEU A 168 -13.97 9.21 -2.75
N HIS A 169 -13.12 8.56 -1.96
CA HIS A 169 -13.26 7.13 -1.71
C HIS A 169 -14.65 6.84 -1.11
N PRO A 170 -15.35 5.74 -1.48
CA PRO A 170 -16.71 5.46 -0.96
C PRO A 170 -16.77 5.48 0.57
N GLY A 171 -15.85 4.82 1.25
CA GLY A 171 -15.77 4.84 2.71
C GLY A 171 -15.56 6.25 3.29
N THR A 172 -14.74 7.09 2.64
CA THR A 172 -14.56 8.50 3.02
C THR A 172 -15.87 9.27 2.89
N ARG A 173 -16.61 9.05 1.80
CA ARG A 173 -17.91 9.69 1.57
C ARG A 173 -18.91 9.34 2.67
N ALA A 174 -18.98 8.06 3.04
CA ALA A 174 -19.83 7.58 4.13
C ALA A 174 -19.42 8.22 5.46
N ALA A 175 -18.11 8.30 5.77
CA ALA A 175 -17.61 8.93 6.99
C ALA A 175 -17.99 10.42 7.09
N ILE A 176 -17.83 11.18 5.99
CA ILE A 176 -18.18 12.61 5.94
C ILE A 176 -19.69 12.83 6.13
N ARG A 177 -20.52 11.94 5.60
CA ARG A 177 -21.98 11.97 5.77
C ARG A 177 -22.46 11.47 7.12
N LEU A 178 -21.53 11.08 8.01
CA LEU A 178 -21.85 10.48 9.31
C LEU A 178 -22.69 9.20 9.21
N GLU A 179 -22.56 8.49 8.09
CA GLU A 179 -23.17 7.19 7.89
C GLU A 179 -22.48 6.14 8.78
N PRO A 180 -23.19 5.07 9.18
CA PRO A 180 -22.57 3.97 9.92
C PRO A 180 -21.34 3.41 9.18
N ARG A 181 -20.39 2.87 9.96
CA ARG A 181 -19.22 2.23 9.37
C ARG A 181 -19.67 1.08 8.46
N PRO A 182 -19.21 1.06 7.20
CA PRO A 182 -19.44 -0.08 6.30
C PRO A 182 -18.99 -1.40 6.94
N GLU A 183 -19.76 -2.46 6.74
CA GLU A 183 -19.37 -3.79 7.18
C GLU A 183 -18.13 -4.27 6.41
N PRO A 184 -17.20 -5.03 7.06
CA PRO A 184 -16.15 -5.72 6.35
C PRO A 184 -16.74 -6.63 5.28
N SER A 185 -16.20 -6.59 4.05
CA SER A 185 -16.59 -7.57 3.04
C SER A 185 -16.18 -8.97 3.50
N GLN A 186 -17.05 -9.96 3.31
CA GLN A 186 -16.74 -11.36 3.66
C GLN A 186 -15.57 -11.95 2.83
N ALA A 187 -15.03 -11.17 1.89
CA ALA A 187 -13.92 -11.54 1.01
C ALA A 187 -12.55 -10.99 1.45
N ASP A 188 -12.50 -10.24 2.57
CA ASP A 188 -11.26 -9.61 3.07
C ASP A 188 -10.51 -10.46 4.10
#